data_9affc2b65c002df6d7812dc13e822b2d
#
_entry.id   9affc2b65c002df6d7812dc13e822b2d
#
_cell.length_a   1.000
_cell.length_b   1.000
_cell.length_c   1.000
_cell.angle_alpha   90.00
_cell.angle_beta   90.00
_cell.angle_gamma   90.00
#
_symmetry.space_group_name_H-M   'P 1'
#
loop_
_entity.id
_entity.type
_entity.pdbx_description
1 polymer ?
#
loop_
_entity_poly.entity_id
_entity_poly.type
_entity_poly.pdbx_seq_one_letter_code
_entity_poly.pdbx_strand_id
1 'polypeptide(L)'
;MKKEILTALLFLPLSLFAQKFGHFDSSEIVKAMPEYAKSQTEIQNLSKQFEDEIKRMQDELTKKGQEYDRQHDSLPDNVKKRREQELQELYQRIQQTSNDDRDSLQAASANKMREITQKIVNAVKAVGDEGKYVYIMDVTGGIPYISKSLSEDVTKKIREKLGLK
;
A
#
# COMPACT_ATOMS: atom_id res chain seq x y z
N MET A 1 -45.13 34.07 41.56
CA MET A 1 -43.71 33.79 41.41
C MET A 1 -43.35 32.33 41.09
N LYS A 2 -44.04 31.30 41.61
CA LYS A 2 -43.71 29.90 41.28
C LYS A 2 -44.14 29.41 39.87
N LYS A 3 -45.13 30.08 39.25
CA LYS A 3 -45.60 29.73 37.88
C LYS A 3 -44.72 30.30 36.78
N GLU A 4 -44.05 31.41 37.00
CA GLU A 4 -43.16 32.06 36.02
C GLU A 4 -41.82 31.31 35.84
N ILE A 5 -41.38 30.66 36.91
CA ILE A 5 -40.11 29.87 36.87
C ILE A 5 -40.30 28.59 36.06
N LEU A 6 -41.49 27.99 36.05
CA LEU A 6 -41.80 26.78 35.30
C LEU A 6 -41.87 27.03 33.80
N THR A 7 -42.28 28.24 33.37
CA THR A 7 -42.37 28.64 31.96
C THR A 7 -40.98 28.97 31.39
N ALA A 8 -40.08 29.52 32.20
CA ALA A 8 -38.67 29.81 31.79
C ALA A 8 -37.85 28.54 31.54
N LEU A 9 -38.15 27.42 32.21
CA LEU A 9 -37.45 26.13 32.04
C LEU A 9 -37.80 25.43 30.74
N LEU A 10 -38.95 25.80 30.09
CA LEU A 10 -39.40 25.22 28.81
C LEU A 10 -38.71 25.85 27.58
N PHE A 11 -38.02 26.99 27.77
CA PHE A 11 -37.31 27.71 26.70
C PHE A 11 -35.80 27.58 26.74
N LEU A 12 -35.26 26.62 27.50
CA LEU A 12 -33.85 26.21 27.32
C LEU A 12 -33.76 25.62 25.91
N PRO A 13 -32.97 26.23 25.00
CA PRO A 13 -32.74 25.62 23.72
C PRO A 13 -32.04 24.28 23.99
N LEU A 14 -32.74 23.18 23.84
CA LEU A 14 -32.14 21.86 23.64
C LEU A 14 -31.37 21.99 22.33
N SER A 15 -30.19 22.61 22.38
CA SER A 15 -29.16 22.43 21.37
C SER A 15 -28.77 20.96 21.43
N LEU A 16 -29.64 20.12 20.89
CA LEU A 16 -29.30 18.80 20.47
C LEU A 16 -28.11 19.00 19.50
N PHE A 17 -26.90 18.85 20.02
CA PHE A 17 -25.72 18.67 19.18
C PHE A 17 -26.03 17.45 18.33
N ALA A 18 -26.63 17.68 17.16
CA ALA A 18 -26.88 16.62 16.22
C ALA A 18 -25.52 15.97 15.94
N GLN A 19 -25.32 14.78 16.48
CA GLN A 19 -24.09 14.01 16.28
C GLN A 19 -23.94 13.80 14.77
N LYS A 20 -22.85 14.28 14.22
CA LYS A 20 -22.55 14.09 12.81
C LYS A 20 -21.76 12.81 12.62
N PHE A 21 -22.21 12.01 11.69
CA PHE A 21 -21.54 10.79 11.26
C PHE A 21 -21.12 10.96 9.80
N GLY A 22 -19.93 10.50 9.50
CA GLY A 22 -19.39 10.55 8.15
C GLY A 22 -18.95 9.17 7.65
N HIS A 23 -18.88 9.05 6.34
CA HIS A 23 -18.25 7.93 5.67
C HIS A 23 -17.49 8.40 4.44
N PHE A 24 -16.54 7.60 3.98
CA PHE A 24 -15.74 7.88 2.79
C PHE A 24 -15.27 6.60 2.11
N ASP A 25 -14.97 6.69 0.82
CA ASP A 25 -14.38 5.60 0.05
C ASP A 25 -12.87 5.83 -0.11
N SER A 26 -12.06 5.10 0.66
CA SER A 26 -10.60 5.19 0.56
C SER A 26 -10.06 4.68 -0.78
N SER A 27 -10.72 3.73 -1.42
CA SER A 27 -10.33 3.19 -2.73
C SER A 27 -10.44 4.25 -3.83
N GLU A 28 -11.52 5.06 -3.81
CA GLU A 28 -11.69 6.18 -4.73
C GLU A 28 -10.59 7.22 -4.53
N ILE A 29 -10.28 7.56 -3.28
CA ILE A 29 -9.25 8.54 -2.94
C ILE A 29 -7.87 8.05 -3.39
N VAL A 30 -7.49 6.81 -3.02
CA VAL A 30 -6.19 6.21 -3.40
C VAL A 30 -5.98 6.26 -4.91
N LYS A 31 -7.00 5.86 -5.69
CA LYS A 31 -6.92 5.86 -7.16
C LYS A 31 -6.74 7.26 -7.76
N ALA A 32 -7.26 8.29 -7.08
CA ALA A 32 -7.14 9.68 -7.51
C ALA A 32 -5.80 10.31 -7.10
N MET A 33 -5.02 9.69 -6.21
CA MET A 33 -3.73 10.23 -5.74
C MET A 33 -2.63 10.06 -6.78
N PRO A 34 -1.94 11.15 -7.21
CA PRO A 34 -0.81 11.06 -8.14
C PRO A 34 0.33 10.20 -7.59
N GLU A 35 0.53 10.22 -6.28
CA GLU A 35 1.54 9.40 -5.60
C GLU A 35 1.28 7.91 -5.77
N TYR A 36 0.02 7.49 -5.83
CA TYR A 36 -0.33 6.09 -6.07
C TYR A 36 0.10 5.65 -7.47
N ALA A 37 -0.24 6.42 -8.50
CA ALA A 37 0.17 6.13 -9.88
C ALA A 37 1.71 6.11 -10.01
N LYS A 38 2.39 7.08 -9.39
CA LYS A 38 3.85 7.13 -9.36
C LYS A 38 4.45 5.91 -8.66
N SER A 39 3.90 5.53 -7.51
CA SER A 39 4.36 4.36 -6.75
C SER A 39 4.19 3.07 -7.55
N GLN A 40 3.07 2.91 -8.28
CA GLN A 40 2.86 1.75 -9.15
C GLN A 40 3.96 1.66 -10.23
N THR A 41 4.28 2.79 -10.87
CA THR A 41 5.35 2.85 -11.87
C THR A 41 6.73 2.52 -11.28
N GLU A 42 7.03 3.06 -10.10
CA GLU A 42 8.30 2.77 -9.40
C GLU A 42 8.44 1.29 -9.05
N ILE A 43 7.39 0.66 -8.53
CA ILE A 43 7.38 -0.78 -8.20
C ILE A 43 7.50 -1.63 -9.47
N GLN A 44 6.81 -1.28 -10.56
CA GLN A 44 6.96 -1.98 -11.84
C GLN A 44 8.39 -1.89 -12.38
N ASN A 45 9.01 -0.71 -12.31
CA ASN A 45 10.39 -0.53 -12.76
C ASN A 45 11.37 -1.34 -11.91
N LEU A 46 11.16 -1.38 -10.59
CA LEU A 46 11.98 -2.18 -9.67
C LEU A 46 11.83 -3.67 -9.96
N SER A 47 10.59 -4.16 -10.17
CA SER A 47 10.33 -5.55 -10.57
C SER A 47 11.07 -5.93 -11.83
N LYS A 48 11.00 -5.04 -12.84
CA LYS A 48 11.71 -5.28 -14.10
C LYS A 48 13.24 -5.33 -13.93
N GLN A 49 13.80 -4.46 -13.10
CA GLN A 49 15.24 -4.49 -12.80
C GLN A 49 15.66 -5.83 -12.17
N PHE A 50 14.89 -6.33 -11.22
CA PHE A 50 15.13 -7.62 -10.58
C PHE A 50 14.98 -8.79 -11.56
N GLU A 51 13.92 -8.78 -12.37
CA GLU A 51 13.73 -9.79 -13.43
C GLU A 51 14.92 -9.82 -14.42
N ASP A 52 15.39 -8.65 -14.83
CA ASP A 52 16.54 -8.54 -15.75
C ASP A 52 17.85 -9.01 -15.09
N GLU A 53 18.01 -8.80 -13.78
CA GLU A 53 19.17 -9.30 -13.02
C GLU A 53 19.14 -10.81 -12.91
N ILE A 54 18.04 -11.40 -12.48
CA ILE A 54 17.87 -12.86 -12.38
C ILE A 54 18.09 -13.51 -13.75
N LYS A 55 17.56 -12.92 -14.81
CA LYS A 55 17.75 -13.42 -16.17
C LYS A 55 19.24 -13.45 -16.57
N ARG A 56 19.98 -12.37 -16.30
CA ARG A 56 21.43 -12.34 -16.58
C ARG A 56 22.18 -13.43 -15.81
N MET A 57 21.83 -13.66 -14.54
CA MET A 57 22.45 -14.71 -13.74
C MET A 57 22.11 -16.12 -14.27
N GLN A 58 20.87 -16.34 -14.73
CA GLN A 58 20.43 -17.60 -15.37
C GLN A 58 21.15 -17.84 -16.70
N ASP A 59 21.31 -16.80 -17.52
CA ASP A 59 22.04 -16.87 -18.79
C ASP A 59 23.52 -17.20 -18.53
N GLU A 60 24.13 -16.62 -17.47
CA GLU A 60 25.50 -16.95 -17.05
C GLU A 60 25.61 -18.42 -16.60
N LEU A 61 24.68 -18.89 -15.77
CA LEU A 61 24.63 -20.29 -15.31
C LEU A 61 24.53 -21.24 -16.50
N THR A 62 23.63 -20.95 -17.43
CA THR A 62 23.44 -21.75 -18.65
C THR A 62 24.70 -21.79 -19.49
N LYS A 63 25.35 -20.64 -19.73
CA LYS A 63 26.62 -20.56 -20.49
C LYS A 63 27.74 -21.36 -19.86
N LYS A 64 27.94 -21.17 -18.53
CA LYS A 64 28.97 -21.90 -17.77
C LYS A 64 28.71 -23.41 -17.77
N GLY A 65 27.44 -23.83 -17.63
CA GLY A 65 27.06 -25.24 -17.72
C GLY A 65 27.38 -25.84 -19.07
N GLN A 66 27.01 -25.19 -20.18
CA GLN A 66 27.32 -25.61 -21.54
C GLN A 66 28.83 -25.67 -21.83
N GLU A 67 29.61 -24.74 -21.26
CA GLU A 67 31.06 -24.75 -21.37
C GLU A 67 31.67 -25.93 -20.61
N TYR A 68 31.15 -26.20 -19.40
CA TYR A 68 31.57 -27.36 -18.62
C TYR A 68 31.25 -28.66 -19.33
N ASP A 69 30.04 -28.86 -19.84
CA ASP A 69 29.63 -30.07 -20.55
C ASP A 69 30.52 -30.35 -21.77
N ARG A 70 30.85 -29.30 -22.53
CA ARG A 70 31.74 -29.45 -23.73
C ARG A 70 33.17 -29.83 -23.40
N GLN A 71 33.64 -29.44 -22.22
CA GLN A 71 35.06 -29.68 -21.83
C GLN A 71 35.23 -30.83 -20.82
N HIS A 72 34.12 -31.35 -20.29
CA HIS A 72 34.06 -32.27 -19.18
C HIS A 72 35.08 -33.40 -19.29
N ASP A 73 35.10 -34.11 -20.44
CA ASP A 73 35.94 -35.29 -20.63
C ASP A 73 37.47 -34.98 -20.71
N SER A 74 37.82 -33.73 -21.04
CA SER A 74 39.19 -33.25 -21.17
C SER A 74 39.75 -32.59 -19.91
N LEU A 75 38.90 -32.30 -18.90
CA LEU A 75 39.31 -31.61 -17.70
C LEU A 75 39.91 -32.55 -16.66
N PRO A 76 40.96 -32.13 -15.93
CA PRO A 76 41.43 -32.82 -14.72
C PRO A 76 40.37 -32.86 -13.63
N ASP A 77 40.34 -33.91 -12.78
CA ASP A 77 39.29 -34.11 -11.76
C ASP A 77 39.15 -32.95 -10.76
N ASN A 78 40.29 -32.34 -10.36
CA ASN A 78 40.26 -31.18 -9.49
C ASN A 78 39.63 -29.94 -10.15
N VAL A 79 39.74 -29.82 -11.47
CA VAL A 79 39.09 -28.73 -12.24
C VAL A 79 37.61 -29.02 -12.42
N LYS A 80 37.21 -30.27 -12.69
CA LYS A 80 35.78 -30.66 -12.74
C LYS A 80 35.09 -30.31 -11.44
N LYS A 81 35.65 -30.79 -10.32
CA LYS A 81 35.07 -30.54 -8.99
C LYS A 81 34.89 -29.02 -8.69
N ARG A 82 35.88 -28.22 -9.07
CA ARG A 82 35.78 -26.76 -8.89
C ARG A 82 34.68 -26.13 -9.77
N ARG A 83 34.55 -26.57 -11.03
CA ARG A 83 33.50 -26.09 -11.93
C ARG A 83 32.12 -26.49 -11.46
N GLU A 84 31.94 -27.70 -11.00
CA GLU A 84 30.68 -28.16 -10.40
C GLU A 84 30.30 -27.32 -9.18
N GLN A 85 31.28 -27.03 -8.32
CA GLN A 85 31.08 -26.13 -7.18
C GLN A 85 30.65 -24.71 -7.62
N GLU A 86 31.35 -24.13 -8.60
CA GLU A 86 31.00 -22.80 -9.15
C GLU A 86 29.57 -22.76 -9.70
N LEU A 87 29.14 -23.78 -10.42
CA LEU A 87 27.77 -23.89 -10.94
C LEU A 87 26.74 -24.01 -9.82
N GLN A 88 27.04 -24.84 -8.81
CA GLN A 88 26.14 -24.98 -7.66
C GLN A 88 26.01 -23.69 -6.84
N GLU A 89 27.12 -22.99 -6.60
CA GLU A 89 27.12 -21.71 -5.90
C GLU A 89 26.32 -20.63 -6.68
N LEU A 90 26.49 -20.60 -8.01
CA LEU A 90 25.74 -19.66 -8.84
C LEU A 90 24.24 -19.98 -8.82
N TYR A 91 23.85 -21.26 -8.88
CA TYR A 91 22.47 -21.69 -8.74
C TYR A 91 21.88 -21.26 -7.38
N GLN A 92 22.60 -21.51 -6.28
CA GLN A 92 22.15 -21.09 -4.94
C GLN A 92 22.02 -19.57 -4.83
N ARG A 93 22.95 -18.83 -5.43
CA ARG A 93 22.91 -17.36 -5.46
C ARG A 93 21.65 -16.85 -6.20
N ILE A 94 21.31 -17.47 -7.35
CA ILE A 94 20.08 -17.12 -8.10
C ILE A 94 18.85 -17.30 -7.20
N GLN A 95 18.76 -18.44 -6.48
CA GLN A 95 17.64 -18.69 -5.57
C GLN A 95 17.56 -17.66 -4.43
N GLN A 96 18.71 -17.36 -3.82
CA GLN A 96 18.82 -16.37 -2.75
C GLN A 96 18.38 -14.98 -3.25
N THR A 97 18.98 -14.50 -4.36
CA THR A 97 18.66 -13.20 -4.95
C THR A 97 17.18 -13.12 -5.29
N SER A 98 16.59 -14.17 -5.89
CA SER A 98 15.16 -14.17 -6.23
C SER A 98 14.25 -14.06 -5.00
N ASN A 99 14.63 -14.62 -3.85
CA ASN A 99 13.89 -14.48 -2.60
C ASN A 99 14.05 -13.07 -2.02
N ASP A 100 15.28 -12.57 -1.98
CA ASP A 100 15.60 -11.23 -1.46
C ASP A 100 14.92 -10.14 -2.28
N ASP A 101 14.84 -10.29 -3.61
CA ASP A 101 14.15 -9.40 -4.53
C ASP A 101 12.64 -9.37 -4.26
N ARG A 102 12.03 -10.55 -4.05
CA ARG A 102 10.60 -10.65 -3.71
C ARG A 102 10.29 -9.94 -2.41
N ASP A 103 11.10 -10.17 -1.37
CA ASP A 103 10.93 -9.53 -0.08
C ASP A 103 11.11 -8.01 -0.19
N SER A 104 12.08 -7.57 -0.99
CA SER A 104 12.34 -6.16 -1.27
C SER A 104 11.15 -5.48 -1.99
N LEU A 105 10.57 -6.13 -3.01
CA LEU A 105 9.37 -5.63 -3.69
C LEU A 105 8.17 -5.52 -2.76
N GLN A 106 7.95 -6.54 -1.93
CA GLN A 106 6.87 -6.52 -0.95
C GLN A 106 7.05 -5.40 0.06
N ALA A 107 8.25 -5.23 0.60
CA ALA A 107 8.58 -4.17 1.55
C ALA A 107 8.42 -2.77 0.91
N ALA A 108 8.91 -2.59 -0.32
CA ALA A 108 8.77 -1.33 -1.05
C ALA A 108 7.30 -0.97 -1.29
N SER A 109 6.48 -1.94 -1.76
CA SER A 109 5.05 -1.76 -1.98
C SER A 109 4.30 -1.42 -0.69
N ALA A 110 4.59 -2.15 0.40
CA ALA A 110 3.97 -1.89 1.71
C ALA A 110 4.34 -0.50 2.26
N ASN A 111 5.59 -0.07 2.11
CA ASN A 111 6.04 1.26 2.55
C ASN A 111 5.34 2.37 1.77
N LYS A 112 5.26 2.27 0.43
CA LYS A 112 4.54 3.23 -0.41
C LYS A 112 3.07 3.33 -0.04
N MET A 113 2.39 2.20 0.17
CA MET A 113 0.99 2.18 0.58
C MET A 113 0.80 2.78 1.99
N ARG A 114 1.73 2.54 2.91
CA ARG A 114 1.69 3.13 4.26
C ARG A 114 1.78 4.66 4.21
N GLU A 115 2.66 5.21 3.38
CA GLU A 115 2.79 6.67 3.19
C GLU A 115 1.48 7.27 2.64
N ILE A 116 0.88 6.62 1.63
CA ILE A 116 -0.40 7.05 1.04
C ILE A 116 -1.52 6.99 2.09
N THR A 117 -1.63 5.87 2.80
CA THR A 117 -2.64 5.69 3.86
C THR A 117 -2.49 6.73 4.96
N GLN A 118 -1.25 7.05 5.37
CA GLN A 118 -1.01 8.07 6.40
C GLN A 118 -1.49 9.46 5.97
N LYS A 119 -1.30 9.83 4.70
CA LYS A 119 -1.82 11.08 4.16
C LYS A 119 -3.35 11.14 4.20
N ILE A 120 -4.01 10.04 3.80
CA ILE A 120 -5.47 9.92 3.85
C ILE A 120 -5.96 10.05 5.30
N VAL A 121 -5.36 9.31 6.24
CA VAL A 121 -5.72 9.37 7.67
C VAL A 121 -5.60 10.79 8.22
N ASN A 122 -4.54 11.51 7.86
CA ASN A 122 -4.35 12.90 8.28
C ASN A 122 -5.43 13.83 7.70
N ALA A 123 -5.82 13.64 6.44
CA ALA A 123 -6.90 14.39 5.81
C ALA A 123 -8.27 14.07 6.42
N VAL A 124 -8.54 12.79 6.73
CA VAL A 124 -9.75 12.34 7.43
C VAL A 124 -9.86 13.00 8.81
N LYS A 125 -8.75 13.02 9.58
CA LYS A 125 -8.72 13.70 10.88
C LYS A 125 -9.04 15.18 10.75
N ALA A 126 -8.42 15.87 9.80
CA ALA A 126 -8.69 17.30 9.57
C ALA A 126 -10.16 17.58 9.23
N VAL A 127 -10.76 16.76 8.33
CA VAL A 127 -12.18 16.86 7.99
C VAL A 127 -13.06 16.54 9.20
N GLY A 128 -12.66 15.55 10.01
CA GLY A 128 -13.36 15.16 11.24
C GLY A 128 -13.42 16.30 12.25
N ASP A 129 -12.28 16.90 12.54
CA ASP A 129 -12.15 18.00 13.50
C ASP A 129 -12.89 19.25 13.04
N GLU A 130 -12.73 19.66 11.79
CA GLU A 130 -13.40 20.83 11.20
C GLU A 130 -14.92 20.67 11.12
N GLY A 131 -15.36 19.47 10.72
CA GLY A 131 -16.78 19.16 10.57
C GLY A 131 -17.49 18.76 11.86
N LYS A 132 -16.73 18.58 12.96
CA LYS A 132 -17.21 18.08 14.27
C LYS A 132 -17.94 16.74 14.13
N TYR A 133 -17.37 15.82 13.33
CA TYR A 133 -17.90 14.47 13.20
C TYR A 133 -17.56 13.64 14.44
N VAL A 134 -18.50 12.80 14.89
CA VAL A 134 -18.28 11.83 15.97
C VAL A 134 -17.35 10.73 15.50
N TYR A 135 -17.57 10.27 14.25
CA TYR A 135 -16.66 9.37 13.53
C TYR A 135 -16.83 9.54 12.01
N ILE A 136 -15.79 9.13 11.29
CA ILE A 136 -15.80 9.00 9.84
C ILE A 136 -15.34 7.58 9.52
N MET A 137 -16.17 6.77 8.87
CA MET A 137 -15.90 5.37 8.56
C MET A 137 -15.48 5.19 7.11
N ASP A 138 -14.47 4.35 6.90
CA ASP A 138 -14.11 3.88 5.56
C ASP A 138 -15.07 2.78 5.12
N VAL A 139 -15.71 2.96 3.97
CA VAL A 139 -16.68 2.00 3.43
C VAL A 139 -16.04 0.89 2.59
N THR A 140 -14.76 1.01 2.28
CA THR A 140 -14.03 0.03 1.44
C THR A 140 -13.98 -1.36 2.08
N GLY A 141 -14.07 -1.42 3.41
CA GLY A 141 -14.10 -2.68 4.18
C GLY A 141 -15.44 -3.42 4.15
N GLY A 142 -16.44 -2.96 3.38
CA GLY A 142 -17.73 -3.63 3.22
C GLY A 142 -18.69 -3.38 4.38
N ILE A 143 -19.15 -2.14 4.54
CA ILE A 143 -20.21 -1.81 5.50
C ILE A 143 -21.57 -2.22 4.89
N PRO A 144 -22.34 -3.12 5.54
CA PRO A 144 -23.59 -3.65 4.96
C PRO A 144 -24.68 -2.60 4.77
N TYR A 145 -24.68 -1.55 5.60
CA TYR A 145 -25.69 -0.50 5.57
C TYR A 145 -25.14 0.82 6.08
N ILE A 146 -25.43 1.89 5.37
CA ILE A 146 -25.19 3.28 5.78
C ILE A 146 -26.46 4.08 5.54
N SER A 147 -26.90 4.80 6.56
CA SER A 147 -28.06 5.69 6.43
C SER A 147 -27.71 6.89 5.55
N LYS A 148 -28.46 7.07 4.47
CA LYS A 148 -28.29 8.22 3.56
C LYS A 148 -28.69 9.56 4.18
N SER A 149 -29.48 9.55 5.26
CA SER A 149 -29.96 10.76 5.93
C SER A 149 -29.16 11.14 7.17
N LEU A 150 -28.46 10.16 7.80
CA LEU A 150 -27.75 10.35 9.07
C LEU A 150 -26.22 10.31 8.92
N SER A 151 -25.70 9.76 7.83
CA SER A 151 -24.27 9.73 7.55
C SER A 151 -23.96 10.50 6.28
N GLU A 152 -23.04 11.45 6.38
CA GLU A 152 -22.59 12.28 5.26
C GLU A 152 -21.42 11.60 4.53
N ASP A 153 -21.49 11.53 3.20
CA ASP A 153 -20.34 11.15 2.38
C ASP A 153 -19.35 12.32 2.34
N VAL A 154 -18.20 12.14 2.97
CA VAL A 154 -17.14 13.14 3.06
C VAL A 154 -15.96 12.87 2.10
N THR A 155 -16.09 11.90 1.18
CA THR A 155 -15.04 11.55 0.21
C THR A 155 -14.53 12.77 -0.53
N LYS A 156 -15.44 13.62 -1.02
CA LYS A 156 -15.08 14.87 -1.70
C LYS A 156 -14.30 15.83 -0.82
N LYS A 157 -14.73 16.02 0.44
CA LYS A 157 -14.05 16.91 1.40
C LYS A 157 -12.62 16.42 1.69
N ILE A 158 -12.43 15.10 1.83
CA ILE A 158 -11.11 14.50 2.04
C ILE A 158 -10.24 14.69 0.79
N ARG A 159 -10.77 14.50 -0.42
CA ARG A 159 -10.07 14.79 -1.67
C ARG A 159 -9.62 16.26 -1.76
N GLU A 160 -10.48 17.20 -1.42
CA GLU A 160 -10.15 18.63 -1.38
C GLU A 160 -9.00 18.92 -0.38
N LYS A 161 -9.02 18.29 0.80
CA LYS A 161 -7.93 18.40 1.78
C LYS A 161 -6.60 17.84 1.28
N LEU A 162 -6.65 16.83 0.42
CA LEU A 162 -5.47 16.25 -0.24
C LEU A 162 -5.04 17.02 -1.50
N GLY A 163 -5.75 18.08 -1.89
CA GLY A 163 -5.49 18.85 -3.11
C GLY A 163 -5.85 18.10 -4.39
N LEU A 164 -6.68 17.07 -4.30
CA LEU A 164 -7.15 16.27 -5.44
C LEU A 164 -8.36 16.95 -6.10
N LYS A 165 -8.36 17.01 -7.43
CA LYS A 165 -9.47 17.54 -8.23
C LYS A 165 -10.57 16.52 -8.42
#